data_b130895b1672160221430cdd98680025
#
_entry.id   b130895b1672160221430cdd98680025
#
_cell.length_a   1.000
_cell.length_b   1.000
_cell.length_c   1.000
_cell.angle_alpha   90.00
_cell.angle_beta   90.00
_cell.angle_gamma   90.00
#
_symmetry.space_group_name_H-M   'P 1'
#
loop_
_entity.id
_entity.type
_entity.pdbx_description
1 polymer ?
#
loop_
_entity_poly.entity_id
_entity_poly.type
_entity_poly.pdbx_seq_one_letter_code
_entity_poly.pdbx_strand_id
1 'polypeptide(L)'
;MSKTTASAPDAESLGIEEFTIEQIPVEQRHGRPRDLFTIWFTSNLMPLTIVTGALVTVAYKLPFIAALLAIILGNVVGAVFMALHSAQGPKLGIPQMIQSRAQYGTLGSILVVGVVVFMYVGFFASNLVLGGQAINQLAPAISVNWSIAISALLSLVVATYGYNLIHGINRWLAVVFSVVMIIATIVLCVRGLPAHFMSIGSFSWTGFMGAAVTTGVLWQIAYAPYVSDYSRYMPSDEGMKPVFWYSYFGVVLGSIAPMVIGAILGLATTNPNLVAGMDKLTGGMGWVVMLVFAVGIVNTNSLNAYGGVLCTITVGQNFREKWLPKARARIAVATVFIGICLFGAIVYQTTFLTSYFNLLLVLLYLLVPWTVINLIDFYIINRGNYNVPSLFRADGGEYGRFNWGTILIYLLGFGVEIPFVNTTLFEGPVARAMSGTDISWLVALVVVSPVYYFYALSRRRALTSENHVGAGVTSPVIAS
;
A
#
# COMPACT_ATOMS: atom_id res chain seq x y z
N MET A 1 -36.01 12.81 43.24
CA MET A 1 -34.53 12.83 43.39
C MET A 1 -33.95 11.69 42.58
N SER A 2 -33.62 11.97 41.34
CA SER A 2 -32.98 11.00 40.42
C SER A 2 -31.47 11.12 40.58
N LYS A 3 -30.80 10.01 40.94
CA LYS A 3 -29.36 9.96 41.04
C LYS A 3 -28.80 9.79 39.59
N THR A 4 -28.23 10.86 39.11
CA THR A 4 -27.39 10.84 37.89
C THR A 4 -26.13 9.98 38.18
N THR A 5 -26.05 8.81 37.62
CA THR A 5 -24.81 8.01 37.60
C THR A 5 -23.83 8.73 36.69
N ALA A 6 -22.72 9.17 37.27
CA ALA A 6 -21.59 9.72 36.52
C ALA A 6 -21.05 8.60 35.57
N SER A 7 -21.09 8.86 34.27
CA SER A 7 -20.42 8.06 33.26
C SER A 7 -18.91 8.14 33.46
N ALA A 8 -18.25 7.02 33.24
CA ALA A 8 -16.80 6.94 33.23
C ALA A 8 -16.19 7.95 32.24
N PRO A 9 -14.98 8.48 32.47
CA PRO A 9 -14.38 9.45 31.57
C PRO A 9 -14.22 8.83 30.18
N ASP A 10 -14.76 9.52 29.20
CA ASP A 10 -14.86 9.10 27.81
C ASP A 10 -13.50 8.80 27.21
N ALA A 11 -13.46 7.79 26.34
CA ALA A 11 -12.29 7.36 25.55
C ALA A 11 -11.69 8.50 24.66
N GLU A 12 -12.41 9.60 24.50
CA GLU A 12 -11.95 10.83 23.84
C GLU A 12 -10.68 11.45 24.45
N SER A 13 -10.40 11.19 25.73
CA SER A 13 -9.18 11.73 26.38
C SER A 13 -7.88 11.05 25.97
N LEU A 14 -7.95 9.92 25.25
CA LEU A 14 -6.77 9.14 24.82
C LEU A 14 -6.52 9.18 23.30
N GLY A 15 -7.38 9.87 22.51
CA GLY A 15 -7.19 10.01 21.06
C GLY A 15 -7.12 8.68 20.30
N ILE A 16 -7.79 7.66 20.81
CA ILE A 16 -7.88 6.34 20.16
C ILE A 16 -8.99 6.44 19.12
N GLU A 17 -8.69 6.05 17.88
CA GLU A 17 -9.65 5.99 16.78
C GLU A 17 -10.86 5.14 17.19
N GLU A 18 -12.04 5.77 17.21
CA GLU A 18 -13.29 5.15 17.67
C GLU A 18 -13.83 4.14 16.65
N PHE A 19 -13.69 4.45 15.34
CA PHE A 19 -14.18 3.62 14.23
C PHE A 19 -13.07 2.80 13.57
N THR A 20 -12.72 1.67 14.15
CA THR A 20 -11.62 0.83 13.65
C THR A 20 -11.91 0.25 12.26
N ILE A 21 -13.01 -0.51 12.13
CA ILE A 21 -13.44 -1.13 10.86
C ILE A 21 -14.88 -0.75 10.49
N GLU A 22 -15.60 -0.10 11.37
CA GLU A 22 -16.99 0.25 11.20
C GLU A 22 -17.20 1.36 10.16
N GLN A 23 -18.44 1.51 9.70
CA GLN A 23 -18.79 2.61 8.82
C GLN A 23 -18.79 3.92 9.63
N ILE A 24 -18.13 4.94 9.10
CA ILE A 24 -18.15 6.29 9.69
C ILE A 24 -19.51 6.92 9.39
N PRO A 25 -20.28 7.29 10.43
CA PRO A 25 -21.54 8.01 10.25
C PRO A 25 -21.33 9.30 9.44
N VAL A 26 -22.33 9.67 8.63
CA VAL A 26 -22.21 10.83 7.73
C VAL A 26 -21.94 12.12 8.52
N GLU A 27 -22.53 12.23 9.70
CA GLU A 27 -22.44 13.40 10.60
C GLU A 27 -21.04 13.57 11.22
N GLN A 28 -20.28 12.48 11.28
CA GLN A 28 -18.92 12.46 11.85
C GLN A 28 -17.82 12.55 10.80
N ARG A 29 -18.20 12.56 9.53
CA ARG A 29 -17.24 12.72 8.44
C ARG A 29 -16.75 14.16 8.38
N HIS A 30 -15.44 14.31 8.26
CA HIS A 30 -14.76 15.61 8.33
C HIS A 30 -13.54 15.63 7.41
N GLY A 31 -12.91 16.80 7.29
CA GLY A 31 -11.75 17.01 6.45
C GLY A 31 -12.11 17.59 5.08
N ARG A 32 -11.10 17.89 4.30
CA ARG A 32 -11.22 18.48 2.97
C ARG A 32 -10.42 17.65 1.98
N PRO A 33 -10.83 17.52 0.71
CA PRO A 33 -10.10 16.73 -0.29
C PRO A 33 -8.62 17.12 -0.42
N ARG A 34 -8.28 18.41 -0.23
CA ARG A 34 -6.89 18.90 -0.23
C ARG A 34 -6.00 18.26 0.85
N ASP A 35 -6.59 17.78 1.95
CA ASP A 35 -5.83 17.14 3.02
C ASP A 35 -5.25 15.80 2.52
N LEU A 36 -5.95 15.13 1.59
CA LEU A 36 -5.47 13.91 0.93
C LEU A 36 -4.22 14.18 0.07
N PHE A 37 -4.13 15.35 -0.58
CA PHE A 37 -2.88 15.73 -1.26
C PHE A 37 -1.72 15.72 -0.28
N THR A 38 -1.88 16.37 0.87
CA THR A 38 -0.81 16.42 1.89
C THR A 38 -0.46 15.04 2.41
N ILE A 39 -1.47 14.21 2.72
CA ILE A 39 -1.26 12.84 3.22
C ILE A 39 -0.44 12.04 2.20
N TRP A 40 -0.87 11.98 0.94
CA TRP A 40 -0.21 11.13 -0.07
C TRP A 40 1.12 11.69 -0.54
N PHE A 41 1.28 13.02 -0.56
CA PHE A 41 2.57 13.64 -0.82
C PHE A 41 3.58 13.28 0.26
N THR A 42 3.22 13.49 1.53
CA THR A 42 4.15 13.26 2.66
C THR A 42 4.43 11.78 2.91
N SER A 43 3.46 10.89 2.65
CA SER A 43 3.65 9.44 2.79
C SER A 43 4.72 8.85 1.88
N ASN A 44 5.03 9.54 0.78
CA ASN A 44 6.07 9.13 -0.16
C ASN A 44 7.46 9.70 0.17
N LEU A 45 7.55 10.66 1.11
CA LEU A 45 8.81 11.25 1.53
C LEU A 45 9.51 10.34 2.55
N MET A 46 10.02 9.22 2.07
CA MET A 46 10.66 8.19 2.89
C MET A 46 11.82 7.48 2.16
N PRO A 47 12.78 6.89 2.90
CA PRO A 47 13.95 6.23 2.31
C PRO A 47 13.61 5.13 1.29
N LEU A 48 12.53 4.35 1.53
CA LEU A 48 12.15 3.25 0.65
C LEU A 48 11.73 3.74 -0.74
N THR A 49 11.13 4.93 -0.86
CA THR A 49 10.80 5.56 -2.15
C THR A 49 12.06 5.88 -2.95
N ILE A 50 13.13 6.33 -2.26
CA ILE A 50 14.44 6.58 -2.87
C ILE A 50 15.04 5.27 -3.39
N VAL A 51 15.02 4.22 -2.58
CA VAL A 51 15.52 2.89 -2.97
C VAL A 51 14.73 2.34 -4.15
N THR A 52 13.40 2.51 -4.17
CA THR A 52 12.55 2.12 -5.29
C THR A 52 12.98 2.81 -6.58
N GLY A 53 13.25 4.12 -6.52
CA GLY A 53 13.78 4.87 -7.67
C GLY A 53 15.17 4.40 -8.12
N ALA A 54 16.04 3.98 -7.19
CA ALA A 54 17.35 3.45 -7.53
C ALA A 54 17.28 2.12 -8.30
N LEU A 55 16.23 1.30 -8.12
CA LEU A 55 16.04 0.07 -8.89
C LEU A 55 16.01 0.33 -10.40
N VAL A 56 15.52 1.48 -10.83
CA VAL A 56 15.44 1.85 -12.26
C VAL A 56 16.82 1.85 -12.93
N THR A 57 17.84 2.27 -12.20
CA THR A 57 19.21 2.36 -12.69
C THR A 57 20.08 1.18 -12.25
N VAL A 58 19.81 0.57 -11.09
CA VAL A 58 20.58 -0.54 -10.56
C VAL A 58 20.11 -1.89 -11.13
N ALA A 59 18.80 -2.17 -11.12
CA ALA A 59 18.23 -3.43 -11.59
C ALA A 59 17.99 -3.40 -13.10
N TYR A 60 17.36 -2.34 -13.60
CA TYR A 60 17.02 -2.21 -15.03
C TYR A 60 18.12 -1.58 -15.89
N LYS A 61 19.22 -1.11 -15.27
CA LYS A 61 20.42 -0.56 -15.96
C LYS A 61 20.12 0.62 -16.89
N LEU A 62 19.02 1.34 -16.69
CA LEU A 62 18.63 2.45 -17.56
C LEU A 62 19.56 3.66 -17.37
N PRO A 63 19.88 4.40 -18.46
CA PRO A 63 20.55 5.70 -18.37
C PRO A 63 19.58 6.74 -17.76
N PHE A 64 20.13 7.81 -17.20
CA PHE A 64 19.37 8.77 -16.36
C PHE A 64 18.09 9.29 -17.02
N ILE A 65 18.14 9.74 -18.27
CA ILE A 65 16.95 10.29 -18.96
C ILE A 65 15.86 9.23 -19.13
N ALA A 66 16.22 8.01 -19.51
CA ALA A 66 15.27 6.92 -19.63
C ALA A 66 14.69 6.54 -18.25
N ALA A 67 15.52 6.52 -17.21
CA ALA A 67 15.10 6.31 -15.84
C ALA A 67 14.09 7.38 -15.37
N LEU A 68 14.37 8.65 -15.62
CA LEU A 68 13.47 9.77 -15.31
C LEU A 68 12.11 9.61 -16.01
N LEU A 69 12.12 9.30 -17.30
CA LEU A 69 10.88 9.12 -18.08
C LEU A 69 10.10 7.88 -17.60
N ALA A 70 10.78 6.77 -17.27
CA ALA A 70 10.13 5.57 -16.72
C ALA A 70 9.47 5.85 -15.36
N ILE A 71 10.16 6.58 -14.47
CA ILE A 71 9.61 7.00 -13.17
C ILE A 71 8.37 7.87 -13.36
N ILE A 72 8.43 8.88 -14.22
CA ILE A 72 7.29 9.78 -14.47
C ILE A 72 6.13 9.00 -15.05
N LEU A 73 6.34 8.26 -16.14
CA LEU A 73 5.29 7.51 -16.83
C LEU A 73 4.62 6.49 -15.89
N GLY A 74 5.41 5.70 -15.17
CA GLY A 74 4.90 4.67 -14.28
C GLY A 74 4.06 5.26 -13.15
N ASN A 75 4.53 6.34 -12.51
CA ASN A 75 3.78 7.00 -11.43
C ASN A 75 2.49 7.68 -11.94
N VAL A 76 2.54 8.35 -13.08
CA VAL A 76 1.38 8.99 -13.70
C VAL A 76 0.29 7.96 -14.05
N VAL A 77 0.67 6.82 -14.63
CA VAL A 77 -0.26 5.75 -14.98
C VAL A 77 -0.78 5.02 -13.74
N GLY A 78 0.13 4.64 -12.84
CA GLY A 78 -0.22 3.88 -11.64
C GLY A 78 -1.12 4.65 -10.68
N ALA A 79 -0.89 5.96 -10.53
CA ALA A 79 -1.68 6.82 -9.65
C ALA A 79 -3.16 6.90 -10.04
N VAL A 80 -3.52 6.63 -11.30
CA VAL A 80 -4.93 6.53 -11.71
C VAL A 80 -5.65 5.43 -10.94
N PHE A 81 -5.03 4.26 -10.83
CA PHE A 81 -5.61 3.13 -10.09
C PHE A 81 -5.74 3.44 -8.59
N MET A 82 -4.70 3.98 -7.99
CA MET A 82 -4.72 4.40 -6.58
C MET A 82 -5.81 5.44 -6.32
N ALA A 83 -5.88 6.49 -7.14
CA ALA A 83 -6.84 7.57 -6.96
C ALA A 83 -8.30 7.14 -7.18
N LEU A 84 -8.54 6.17 -8.07
CA LEU A 84 -9.85 5.53 -8.24
C LEU A 84 -10.28 4.79 -6.96
N HIS A 85 -9.39 4.09 -6.29
CA HIS A 85 -9.70 3.46 -4.99
C HIS A 85 -9.93 4.53 -3.91
N SER A 86 -9.12 5.60 -3.87
CA SER A 86 -9.31 6.71 -2.93
C SER A 86 -10.70 7.33 -3.06
N ALA A 87 -11.18 7.52 -4.29
CA ALA A 87 -12.48 8.14 -4.55
C ALA A 87 -13.69 7.30 -4.06
N GLN A 88 -13.49 6.02 -3.73
CA GLN A 88 -14.54 5.15 -3.17
C GLN A 88 -14.87 5.50 -1.71
N GLY A 89 -13.88 5.98 -0.95
CA GLY A 89 -13.98 6.21 0.49
C GLY A 89 -15.15 7.10 0.91
N PRO A 90 -15.31 8.33 0.39
CA PRO A 90 -16.42 9.21 0.74
C PRO A 90 -17.79 8.64 0.43
N LYS A 91 -17.89 7.84 -0.62
CA LYS A 91 -19.15 7.21 -1.04
C LYS A 91 -19.61 6.15 -0.04
N LEU A 92 -18.68 5.33 0.47
CA LEU A 92 -19.01 4.16 1.29
C LEU A 92 -18.78 4.41 2.79
N GLY A 93 -17.81 5.22 3.16
CA GLY A 93 -17.46 5.48 4.57
C GLY A 93 -16.84 4.29 5.30
N ILE A 94 -16.30 3.31 4.59
CA ILE A 94 -15.73 2.07 5.15
C ILE A 94 -14.31 1.81 4.66
N PRO A 95 -13.50 1.05 5.42
CA PRO A 95 -12.15 0.67 5.00
C PRO A 95 -12.12 -0.09 3.68
N GLN A 96 -11.01 0.05 2.92
CA GLN A 96 -10.86 -0.56 1.61
C GLN A 96 -11.01 -2.08 1.64
N MET A 97 -10.45 -2.75 2.64
CA MET A 97 -10.52 -4.21 2.74
C MET A 97 -11.92 -4.72 3.12
N ILE A 98 -12.73 -3.93 3.81
CA ILE A 98 -14.14 -4.24 4.06
C ILE A 98 -14.95 -4.19 2.76
N GLN A 99 -14.63 -3.26 1.84
CA GLN A 99 -15.27 -3.19 0.52
C GLN A 99 -15.08 -4.48 -0.28
N SER A 100 -13.93 -5.16 -0.14
CA SER A 100 -13.66 -6.43 -0.82
C SER A 100 -14.63 -7.56 -0.44
N ARG A 101 -15.35 -7.44 0.69
CA ARG A 101 -16.40 -8.39 1.06
C ARG A 101 -17.56 -8.40 0.06
N ALA A 102 -17.83 -7.28 -0.61
CA ALA A 102 -18.85 -7.21 -1.65
C ALA A 102 -18.52 -8.09 -2.85
N GLN A 103 -17.25 -8.14 -3.25
CA GLN A 103 -16.80 -8.90 -4.40
C GLN A 103 -16.58 -10.39 -4.05
N TYR A 104 -15.92 -10.68 -2.91
CA TYR A 104 -15.43 -12.02 -2.55
C TYR A 104 -16.32 -12.77 -1.56
N GLY A 105 -17.27 -12.06 -0.92
CA GLY A 105 -17.98 -12.56 0.28
C GLY A 105 -17.19 -12.31 1.56
N THR A 106 -17.85 -12.40 2.73
CA THR A 106 -17.23 -12.06 4.02
C THR A 106 -16.02 -12.93 4.35
N LEU A 107 -16.09 -14.23 4.16
CA LEU A 107 -14.96 -15.14 4.38
C LEU A 107 -14.03 -15.20 3.16
N GLY A 108 -14.57 -15.12 1.94
CA GLY A 108 -13.76 -15.13 0.72
C GLY A 108 -12.79 -13.96 0.64
N SER A 109 -13.12 -12.82 1.23
CA SER A 109 -12.25 -11.65 1.29
C SER A 109 -10.96 -11.87 2.09
N ILE A 110 -10.90 -12.90 2.96
CA ILE A 110 -9.69 -13.28 3.71
C ILE A 110 -8.51 -13.54 2.76
N LEU A 111 -8.78 -14.09 1.57
CA LEU A 111 -7.75 -14.30 0.55
C LEU A 111 -7.01 -13.00 0.22
N VAL A 112 -7.76 -11.95 -0.07
CA VAL A 112 -7.20 -10.65 -0.47
C VAL A 112 -6.60 -9.91 0.74
N VAL A 113 -7.26 -9.98 1.89
CA VAL A 113 -6.71 -9.40 3.13
C VAL A 113 -5.38 -10.07 3.50
N GLY A 114 -5.24 -11.38 3.27
CA GLY A 114 -3.98 -12.10 3.44
C GLY A 114 -2.85 -11.56 2.55
N VAL A 115 -3.16 -11.24 1.29
CA VAL A 115 -2.21 -10.57 0.37
C VAL A 115 -1.79 -9.20 0.91
N VAL A 116 -2.72 -8.44 1.46
CA VAL A 116 -2.43 -7.11 2.04
C VAL A 116 -1.59 -7.23 3.32
N VAL A 117 -1.83 -8.23 4.15
CA VAL A 117 -0.96 -8.53 5.32
C VAL A 117 0.45 -8.89 4.85
N PHE A 118 0.58 -9.74 3.83
CA PHE A 118 1.88 -10.05 3.21
C PHE A 118 2.59 -8.79 2.69
N MET A 119 1.87 -7.90 2.03
CA MET A 119 2.38 -6.60 1.57
C MET A 119 2.92 -5.76 2.73
N TYR A 120 2.16 -5.63 3.82
CA TYR A 120 2.61 -4.90 5.01
C TYR A 120 3.85 -5.52 5.65
N VAL A 121 3.91 -6.86 5.76
CA VAL A 121 5.09 -7.58 6.26
C VAL A 121 6.30 -7.27 5.38
N GLY A 122 6.15 -7.35 4.07
CA GLY A 122 7.23 -7.10 3.11
C GLY A 122 7.77 -5.67 3.19
N PHE A 123 6.89 -4.67 3.17
CA PHE A 123 7.31 -3.26 3.27
C PHE A 123 7.88 -2.92 4.65
N PHE A 124 7.30 -3.44 5.73
CA PHE A 124 7.82 -3.24 7.08
C PHE A 124 9.23 -3.83 7.22
N ALA A 125 9.43 -5.08 6.78
CA ALA A 125 10.74 -5.74 6.82
C ALA A 125 11.77 -4.98 5.96
N SER A 126 11.40 -4.53 4.77
CA SER A 126 12.26 -3.72 3.90
C SER A 126 12.68 -2.40 4.57
N ASN A 127 11.76 -1.72 5.18
CA ASN A 127 12.06 -0.52 5.97
C ASN A 127 12.97 -0.83 7.16
N LEU A 128 12.79 -1.96 7.87
CA LEU A 128 13.68 -2.35 8.96
C LEU A 128 15.12 -2.52 8.50
N VAL A 129 15.36 -3.10 7.32
CA VAL A 129 16.71 -3.22 6.76
C VAL A 129 17.32 -1.83 6.55
N LEU A 130 16.58 -0.90 5.92
CA LEU A 130 17.07 0.46 5.68
C LEU A 130 17.32 1.21 7.00
N GLY A 131 16.43 1.06 7.98
CA GLY A 131 16.58 1.66 9.31
C GLY A 131 17.81 1.11 10.04
N GLY A 132 18.01 -0.20 9.97
CA GLY A 132 19.20 -0.84 10.51
C GLY A 132 20.48 -0.39 9.82
N GLN A 133 20.48 -0.27 8.51
CA GLN A 133 21.61 0.28 7.75
C GLN A 133 21.91 1.73 8.15
N ALA A 134 20.87 2.57 8.29
CA ALA A 134 21.05 3.97 8.71
C ALA A 134 21.60 4.08 10.13
N ILE A 135 21.09 3.29 11.09
CA ILE A 135 21.61 3.25 12.46
C ILE A 135 23.05 2.75 12.49
N ASN A 136 23.40 1.73 11.69
CA ASN A 136 24.78 1.22 11.60
C ASN A 136 25.74 2.28 11.03
N GLN A 137 25.33 3.11 10.06
CA GLN A 137 26.15 4.23 9.58
C GLN A 137 26.38 5.29 10.69
N LEU A 138 25.37 5.55 11.54
CA LEU A 138 25.51 6.48 12.68
C LEU A 138 26.37 5.90 13.80
N ALA A 139 26.32 4.61 14.02
CA ALA A 139 27.01 3.91 15.10
C ALA A 139 27.64 2.60 14.57
N PRO A 140 28.78 2.66 13.86
CA PRO A 140 29.41 1.50 13.22
C PRO A 140 29.82 0.37 14.20
N ALA A 141 29.94 0.67 15.49
CA ALA A 141 30.19 -0.32 16.53
C ALA A 141 29.01 -1.28 16.75
N ILE A 142 27.80 -0.91 16.33
CA ILE A 142 26.61 -1.75 16.43
C ILE A 142 26.45 -2.49 15.11
N SER A 143 26.45 -3.83 15.13
CA SER A 143 26.26 -4.62 13.91
C SER A 143 24.90 -4.32 13.24
N VAL A 144 24.79 -4.52 11.91
CA VAL A 144 23.56 -4.28 11.16
C VAL A 144 22.37 -5.07 11.74
N ASN A 145 22.58 -6.32 12.18
CA ASN A 145 21.51 -7.13 12.80
C ASN A 145 20.96 -6.50 14.07
N TRP A 146 21.83 -6.01 14.95
CA TRP A 146 21.41 -5.30 16.17
C TRP A 146 20.76 -3.95 15.84
N SER A 147 21.25 -3.25 14.85
CA SER A 147 20.66 -2.00 14.36
C SER A 147 19.24 -2.22 13.80
N ILE A 148 19.01 -3.32 13.07
CA ILE A 148 17.68 -3.74 12.62
C ILE A 148 16.76 -4.04 13.81
N ALA A 149 17.26 -4.76 14.83
CA ALA A 149 16.50 -5.06 16.05
C ALA A 149 16.14 -3.78 16.82
N ILE A 150 17.07 -2.81 16.93
CA ILE A 150 16.82 -1.49 17.53
C ILE A 150 15.71 -0.76 16.75
N SER A 151 15.79 -0.73 15.41
CA SER A 151 14.75 -0.10 14.57
C SER A 151 13.38 -0.75 14.76
N ALA A 152 13.33 -2.09 14.88
CA ALA A 152 12.10 -2.83 15.15
C ALA A 152 11.51 -2.49 16.53
N LEU A 153 12.36 -2.46 17.58
CA LEU A 153 11.94 -2.11 18.92
C LEU A 153 11.40 -0.67 19.01
N LEU A 154 12.09 0.28 18.40
CA LEU A 154 11.64 1.67 18.35
C LEU A 154 10.30 1.79 17.60
N SER A 155 10.14 1.07 16.49
CA SER A 155 8.88 1.03 15.74
C SER A 155 7.75 0.43 16.58
N LEU A 156 8.00 -0.63 17.36
CA LEU A 156 7.02 -1.23 18.28
C LEU A 156 6.61 -0.24 19.37
N VAL A 157 7.57 0.44 19.98
CA VAL A 157 7.31 1.45 21.03
C VAL A 157 6.43 2.56 20.46
N VAL A 158 6.81 3.15 19.32
CA VAL A 158 6.04 4.24 18.69
C VAL A 158 4.65 3.76 18.26
N ALA A 159 4.52 2.56 17.69
CA ALA A 159 3.22 1.99 17.30
C ALA A 159 2.30 1.74 18.50
N THR A 160 2.87 1.45 19.67
CA THR A 160 2.08 1.15 20.89
C THR A 160 1.59 2.40 21.60
N TYR A 161 2.44 3.43 21.70
CA TYR A 161 2.16 4.64 22.49
C TYR A 161 1.78 5.85 21.65
N GLY A 162 1.88 5.77 20.31
CA GLY A 162 2.18 6.92 19.51
C GLY A 162 1.11 7.43 18.56
N TYR A 163 -0.18 7.00 18.56
CA TYR A 163 -1.12 7.50 17.54
C TYR A 163 -1.16 9.04 17.51
N ASN A 164 -1.33 9.70 18.65
CA ASN A 164 -1.32 11.15 18.76
C ASN A 164 0.06 11.77 18.51
N LEU A 165 1.10 11.08 18.99
CA LEU A 165 2.50 11.48 18.80
C LEU A 165 2.88 11.40 17.31
N ILE A 166 2.45 10.34 16.62
CA ILE A 166 2.72 10.10 15.20
C ILE A 166 2.12 11.22 14.35
N HIS A 167 0.86 11.60 14.56
CA HIS A 167 0.21 12.64 13.75
C HIS A 167 0.80 14.04 13.94
N GLY A 168 1.17 14.39 15.18
CA GLY A 168 1.83 15.68 15.46
C GLY A 168 3.22 15.77 14.83
N ILE A 169 3.99 14.69 14.89
CA ILE A 169 5.37 14.63 14.42
C ILE A 169 5.44 14.45 12.90
N ASN A 170 4.52 13.71 12.28
CA ASN A 170 4.55 13.40 10.84
C ASN A 170 4.70 14.62 9.94
N ARG A 171 3.97 15.69 10.22
CA ARG A 171 4.06 16.92 9.42
C ARG A 171 5.46 17.52 9.48
N TRP A 172 6.05 17.60 10.67
CA TRP A 172 7.39 18.15 10.86
C TRP A 172 8.47 17.25 10.26
N LEU A 173 8.34 15.93 10.44
CA LEU A 173 9.27 14.95 9.83
C LEU A 173 9.26 15.05 8.31
N ALA A 174 8.10 15.20 7.68
CA ALA A 174 8.01 15.36 6.23
C ALA A 174 8.72 16.63 5.74
N VAL A 175 8.57 17.75 6.46
CA VAL A 175 9.30 19.01 6.14
C VAL A 175 10.79 18.80 6.32
N VAL A 176 11.23 18.27 7.46
CA VAL A 176 12.64 18.01 7.74
C VAL A 176 13.23 17.05 6.71
N PHE A 177 12.54 15.94 6.41
CA PHE A 177 12.96 15.00 5.37
C PHE A 177 13.13 15.69 4.02
N SER A 178 12.13 16.49 3.59
CA SER A 178 12.20 17.21 2.31
C SER A 178 13.39 18.16 2.25
N VAL A 179 13.58 18.98 3.29
CA VAL A 179 14.70 19.95 3.36
C VAL A 179 16.02 19.22 3.32
N VAL A 180 16.20 18.19 4.15
CA VAL A 180 17.45 17.42 4.20
C VAL A 180 17.72 16.73 2.87
N MET A 181 16.70 16.16 2.21
CA MET A 181 16.86 15.49 0.92
C MET A 181 17.17 16.48 -0.21
N ILE A 182 16.57 17.67 -0.21
CA ILE A 182 16.92 18.73 -1.19
C ILE A 182 18.39 19.14 -1.00
N ILE A 183 18.80 19.41 0.22
CA ILE A 183 20.20 19.81 0.50
C ILE A 183 21.16 18.65 0.16
N ALA A 184 20.83 17.40 0.53
CA ALA A 184 21.64 16.25 0.19
C ALA A 184 21.79 16.06 -1.32
N THR A 185 20.72 16.31 -2.09
CA THR A 185 20.76 16.26 -3.56
C THR A 185 21.64 17.38 -4.14
N ILE A 186 21.54 18.60 -3.60
CA ILE A 186 22.41 19.70 -4.01
C ILE A 186 23.88 19.35 -3.73
N VAL A 187 24.18 18.83 -2.52
CA VAL A 187 25.55 18.42 -2.16
C VAL A 187 26.06 17.33 -3.10
N LEU A 188 25.22 16.34 -3.43
CA LEU A 188 25.56 15.28 -4.38
C LEU A 188 25.92 15.85 -5.76
N CYS A 189 25.11 16.77 -6.27
CA CYS A 189 25.34 17.40 -7.57
C CYS A 189 26.59 18.31 -7.58
N VAL A 190 26.83 19.07 -6.48
CA VAL A 190 27.98 20.01 -6.37
C VAL A 190 29.31 19.26 -6.17
N ARG A 191 29.31 18.14 -5.44
CA ARG A 191 30.52 17.30 -5.25
C ARG A 191 31.01 16.63 -6.52
N GLY A 192 30.16 16.61 -7.52
CA GLY A 192 30.42 16.04 -8.82
C GLY A 192 29.79 14.65 -8.99
N LEU A 193 29.00 14.55 -10.04
CA LEU A 193 28.49 13.26 -10.52
C LEU A 193 29.63 12.52 -11.25
N PRO A 194 29.58 11.20 -11.35
CA PRO A 194 30.56 10.42 -12.11
C PRO A 194 30.77 10.99 -13.52
N ALA A 195 31.98 10.86 -14.06
CA ALA A 195 32.25 11.19 -15.45
C ALA A 195 31.26 10.41 -16.34
N HIS A 196 30.72 11.10 -17.34
CA HIS A 196 29.72 10.52 -18.25
C HIS A 196 28.42 10.06 -17.58
N PHE A 197 28.03 10.65 -16.44
CA PHE A 197 26.81 10.32 -15.69
C PHE A 197 25.58 10.09 -16.59
N MET A 198 25.37 10.93 -17.59
CA MET A 198 24.22 10.86 -18.50
C MET A 198 24.23 9.65 -19.44
N SER A 199 25.39 9.02 -19.63
CA SER A 199 25.57 7.86 -20.50
C SER A 199 25.84 6.56 -19.75
N ILE A 200 25.84 6.58 -18.41
CA ILE A 200 25.93 5.35 -17.60
C ILE A 200 24.64 4.55 -17.81
N GLY A 201 24.77 3.25 -18.05
CA GLY A 201 23.66 2.35 -18.33
C GLY A 201 23.41 2.14 -19.82
N SER A 202 22.39 1.37 -20.15
CA SER A 202 21.99 1.07 -21.52
C SER A 202 20.47 1.11 -21.66
N PHE A 203 19.97 1.73 -22.71
CA PHE A 203 18.54 1.74 -22.97
C PHE A 203 18.11 0.39 -23.55
N SER A 204 17.04 -0.16 -22.99
CA SER A 204 16.25 -1.22 -23.57
C SER A 204 14.77 -0.98 -23.34
N TRP A 205 13.92 -1.31 -24.32
CA TRP A 205 12.46 -1.18 -24.14
C TRP A 205 11.93 -2.08 -23.03
N THR A 206 12.46 -3.31 -22.91
CA THR A 206 12.14 -4.23 -21.81
C THR A 206 12.46 -3.62 -20.45
N GLY A 207 13.69 -3.09 -20.30
CA GLY A 207 14.09 -2.40 -19.07
C GLY A 207 13.25 -1.17 -18.77
N PHE A 208 12.93 -0.36 -19.79
CA PHE A 208 12.12 0.83 -19.64
C PHE A 208 10.70 0.51 -19.16
N MET A 209 10.03 -0.43 -19.83
CA MET A 209 8.67 -0.86 -19.46
C MET A 209 8.67 -1.56 -18.09
N GLY A 210 9.62 -2.45 -17.83
CA GLY A 210 9.74 -3.11 -16.53
C GLY A 210 9.97 -2.10 -15.41
N ALA A 211 10.84 -1.11 -15.60
CA ALA A 211 11.07 -0.04 -14.63
C ALA A 211 9.82 0.79 -14.38
N ALA A 212 9.14 1.25 -15.43
CA ALA A 212 7.92 2.03 -15.29
C ALA A 212 6.82 1.27 -14.53
N VAL A 213 6.65 -0.01 -14.83
CA VAL A 213 5.62 -0.85 -14.20
C VAL A 213 5.99 -1.18 -12.75
N THR A 214 7.18 -1.69 -12.50
CA THR A 214 7.57 -2.16 -11.16
C THR A 214 7.76 -1.02 -10.17
N THR A 215 8.42 0.07 -10.59
CA THR A 215 8.73 1.18 -9.68
C THR A 215 7.69 2.28 -9.68
N GLY A 216 6.85 2.36 -10.71
CA GLY A 216 5.79 3.36 -10.81
C GLY A 216 4.41 2.76 -10.62
N VAL A 217 3.94 1.92 -11.56
CA VAL A 217 2.57 1.40 -11.53
C VAL A 217 2.31 0.60 -10.27
N LEU A 218 3.17 -0.37 -9.94
CA LEU A 218 3.02 -1.16 -8.73
C LEU A 218 3.13 -0.31 -7.47
N TRP A 219 4.11 0.61 -7.40
CA TRP A 219 4.26 1.48 -6.24
C TRP A 219 2.96 2.18 -5.90
N GLN A 220 2.26 2.68 -6.91
CA GLN A 220 0.98 3.34 -6.72
C GLN A 220 -0.16 2.36 -6.38
N ILE A 221 -0.20 1.19 -7.04
CA ILE A 221 -1.19 0.15 -6.75
C ILE A 221 -1.03 -0.40 -5.32
N ALA A 222 0.18 -0.42 -4.77
CA ALA A 222 0.42 -0.85 -3.39
C ALA A 222 -0.24 0.05 -2.33
N TYR A 223 -0.63 1.27 -2.66
CA TYR A 223 -1.46 2.12 -1.80
C TYR A 223 -2.96 1.78 -1.89
N ALA A 224 -3.42 1.22 -3.02
CA ALA A 224 -4.83 0.96 -3.26
C ALA A 224 -5.53 0.14 -2.15
N PRO A 225 -4.91 -0.89 -1.52
CA PRO A 225 -5.55 -1.69 -0.48
C PRO A 225 -5.94 -0.95 0.80
N TYR A 226 -5.44 0.26 1.01
CA TYR A 226 -5.72 1.03 2.22
C TYR A 226 -5.98 2.52 1.98
N VAL A 227 -6.03 2.96 0.73
CA VAL A 227 -6.23 4.38 0.42
C VAL A 227 -7.60 4.90 0.89
N SER A 228 -8.64 4.08 0.83
CA SER A 228 -9.97 4.44 1.35
C SER A 228 -10.02 4.52 2.87
N ASP A 229 -9.08 3.92 3.60
CA ASP A 229 -9.03 4.00 5.05
C ASP A 229 -8.83 5.46 5.52
N TYR A 230 -8.20 6.27 4.69
CA TYR A 230 -8.03 7.71 4.92
C TYR A 230 -9.16 8.54 4.31
N SER A 231 -9.57 8.23 3.08
CA SER A 231 -10.58 9.03 2.38
C SER A 231 -12.01 8.79 2.87
N ARG A 232 -12.29 7.69 3.61
CA ARG A 232 -13.60 7.37 4.18
C ARG A 232 -14.10 8.41 5.21
N TYR A 233 -13.19 9.23 5.75
CA TYR A 233 -13.53 10.32 6.66
C TYR A 233 -14.02 11.57 5.93
N MET A 234 -13.82 11.67 4.60
CA MET A 234 -14.28 12.82 3.85
C MET A 234 -15.81 12.87 3.76
N PRO A 235 -16.41 14.06 3.87
CA PRO A 235 -17.84 14.25 3.66
C PRO A 235 -18.29 13.73 2.30
N SER A 236 -19.48 13.13 2.23
CA SER A 236 -20.00 12.53 0.99
C SER A 236 -20.37 13.56 -0.08
N ASP A 237 -20.69 14.78 0.32
CA ASP A 237 -21.04 15.93 -0.52
C ASP A 237 -19.83 16.54 -1.26
N GLU A 238 -18.61 16.35 -0.75
CA GLU A 238 -17.37 16.75 -1.43
C GLU A 238 -17.20 16.01 -2.78
N GLY A 239 -17.80 14.83 -2.90
CA GLY A 239 -17.83 14.05 -4.13
C GLY A 239 -16.52 13.30 -4.44
N MET A 240 -16.61 12.37 -5.39
CA MET A 240 -15.48 11.51 -5.76
C MET A 240 -14.40 12.23 -6.59
N LYS A 241 -14.76 13.24 -7.41
CA LYS A 241 -13.80 13.91 -8.32
C LYS A 241 -12.71 14.69 -7.60
N PRO A 242 -13.00 15.57 -6.61
CA PRO A 242 -11.95 16.25 -5.85
C PRO A 242 -11.06 15.26 -5.10
N VAL A 243 -11.63 14.24 -4.46
CA VAL A 243 -10.87 13.19 -3.77
C VAL A 243 -9.91 12.47 -4.71
N PHE A 244 -10.37 12.13 -5.91
CA PHE A 244 -9.51 11.54 -6.95
C PHE A 244 -8.32 12.45 -7.29
N TRP A 245 -8.56 13.71 -7.64
CA TRP A 245 -7.49 14.58 -8.13
C TRP A 245 -6.49 14.97 -7.04
N TYR A 246 -6.95 15.25 -5.82
CA TYR A 246 -6.04 15.57 -4.72
C TYR A 246 -5.19 14.35 -4.33
N SER A 247 -5.77 13.15 -4.29
CA SER A 247 -5.01 11.92 -4.07
C SER A 247 -4.01 11.66 -5.20
N TYR A 248 -4.46 11.80 -6.45
CA TYR A 248 -3.63 11.61 -7.64
C TYR A 248 -2.40 12.52 -7.65
N PHE A 249 -2.60 13.83 -7.54
CA PHE A 249 -1.46 14.75 -7.58
C PHE A 249 -0.58 14.64 -6.33
N GLY A 250 -1.17 14.35 -5.18
CA GLY A 250 -0.41 14.12 -3.95
C GLY A 250 0.57 12.95 -4.11
N VAL A 251 0.07 11.81 -4.57
CA VAL A 251 0.92 10.61 -4.69
C VAL A 251 1.91 10.70 -5.84
N VAL A 252 1.54 11.28 -6.99
CA VAL A 252 2.44 11.44 -8.15
C VAL A 252 3.62 12.36 -7.80
N LEU A 253 3.34 13.54 -7.27
CA LEU A 253 4.39 14.51 -6.96
C LEU A 253 5.24 14.05 -5.76
N GLY A 254 4.61 13.41 -4.77
CA GLY A 254 5.31 12.85 -3.62
C GLY A 254 6.28 11.73 -3.98
N SER A 255 5.94 10.89 -4.97
CA SER A 255 6.77 9.74 -5.37
C SER A 255 7.90 10.11 -6.31
N ILE A 256 7.64 10.96 -7.32
CA ILE A 256 8.60 11.23 -8.39
C ILE A 256 9.91 11.83 -7.84
N ALA A 257 9.82 12.83 -6.97
CA ALA A 257 11.01 13.52 -6.48
C ALA A 257 11.99 12.59 -5.72
N PRO A 258 11.55 11.81 -4.70
CA PRO A 258 12.45 10.86 -4.04
C PRO A 258 12.95 9.74 -4.97
N MET A 259 12.13 9.27 -5.92
CA MET A 259 12.55 8.26 -6.89
C MET A 259 13.63 8.78 -7.83
N VAL A 260 13.55 10.03 -8.26
CA VAL A 260 14.60 10.66 -9.08
C VAL A 260 15.91 10.77 -8.30
N ILE A 261 15.86 11.14 -7.02
CA ILE A 261 17.03 11.12 -6.13
C ILE A 261 17.62 9.69 -6.08
N GLY A 262 16.76 8.70 -5.96
CA GLY A 262 17.17 7.29 -6.00
C GLY A 262 17.85 6.88 -7.31
N ALA A 263 17.29 7.28 -8.45
CA ALA A 263 17.90 7.04 -9.76
C ALA A 263 19.28 7.68 -9.90
N ILE A 264 19.44 8.93 -9.41
CA ILE A 264 20.75 9.60 -9.35
C ILE A 264 21.70 8.80 -8.46
N LEU A 265 21.26 8.41 -7.27
CA LEU A 265 22.06 7.63 -6.32
C LEU A 265 22.53 6.32 -6.94
N GLY A 266 21.64 5.57 -7.60
CA GLY A 266 21.98 4.29 -8.23
C GLY A 266 23.01 4.39 -9.36
N LEU A 267 23.09 5.54 -10.05
CA LEU A 267 24.14 5.81 -11.04
C LEU A 267 25.44 6.39 -10.41
N ALA A 268 25.31 7.10 -9.27
CA ALA A 268 26.42 7.77 -8.63
C ALA A 268 27.25 6.86 -7.70
N THR A 269 26.67 5.74 -7.25
CA THR A 269 27.37 4.82 -6.34
C THR A 269 27.51 3.42 -6.92
N THR A 270 28.66 2.78 -6.68
CA THR A 270 28.89 1.36 -6.94
C THR A 270 28.63 0.50 -5.69
N ASN A 271 28.27 1.12 -4.56
CA ASN A 271 28.03 0.42 -3.31
C ASN A 271 26.67 -0.32 -3.40
N PRO A 272 26.63 -1.65 -3.21
CA PRO A 272 25.37 -2.40 -3.19
C PRO A 272 24.44 -1.99 -2.04
N ASN A 273 25.00 -1.43 -0.95
CA ASN A 273 24.25 -0.79 0.12
C ASN A 273 24.01 0.69 -0.24
N LEU A 274 22.82 1.00 -0.75
CA LEU A 274 22.46 2.35 -1.17
C LEU A 274 22.46 3.35 -0.01
N VAL A 275 22.18 2.94 1.21
CA VAL A 275 22.23 3.80 2.42
C VAL A 275 23.67 4.24 2.69
N ALA A 276 24.60 3.28 2.67
CA ALA A 276 26.03 3.59 2.82
C ALA A 276 26.57 4.41 1.64
N GLY A 277 26.05 4.15 0.42
CA GLY A 277 26.36 4.97 -0.76
C GLY A 277 25.92 6.41 -0.58
N MET A 278 24.71 6.64 -0.08
CA MET A 278 24.17 7.97 0.20
C MET A 278 24.96 8.70 1.28
N ASP A 279 25.30 8.02 2.39
CA ASP A 279 26.14 8.58 3.44
C ASP A 279 27.49 9.06 2.90
N LYS A 280 28.18 8.21 2.15
CA LYS A 280 29.48 8.54 1.53
C LYS A 280 29.40 9.72 0.57
N LEU A 281 28.37 9.76 -0.29
CA LEU A 281 28.21 10.80 -1.31
C LEU A 281 27.83 12.16 -0.70
N THR A 282 27.07 12.16 0.39
CA THR A 282 26.71 13.38 1.10
C THR A 282 27.81 13.88 2.05
N GLY A 283 28.82 13.06 2.35
CA GLY A 283 30.00 13.44 3.11
C GLY A 283 29.68 14.00 4.49
N GLY A 284 30.12 15.21 4.81
CA GLY A 284 29.89 15.82 6.12
C GLY A 284 28.42 15.95 6.54
N MET A 285 27.49 15.87 5.58
CA MET A 285 26.04 15.83 5.84
C MET A 285 25.51 14.40 6.07
N GLY A 286 26.30 13.36 5.82
CA GLY A 286 25.86 11.97 5.85
C GLY A 286 25.16 11.62 7.18
N TRP A 287 25.73 12.02 8.31
CA TRP A 287 25.13 11.73 9.62
C TRP A 287 23.71 12.34 9.78
N VAL A 288 23.46 13.55 9.24
CA VAL A 288 22.12 14.17 9.26
C VAL A 288 21.15 13.36 8.42
N VAL A 289 21.58 12.95 7.22
CA VAL A 289 20.75 12.12 6.31
C VAL A 289 20.42 10.79 6.96
N MET A 290 21.40 10.12 7.58
CA MET A 290 21.20 8.85 8.27
C MET A 290 20.28 8.98 9.48
N LEU A 291 20.39 10.05 10.25
CA LEU A 291 19.49 10.32 11.37
C LEU A 291 18.05 10.51 10.89
N VAL A 292 17.86 11.30 9.83
CA VAL A 292 16.54 11.52 9.24
C VAL A 292 15.97 10.23 8.65
N PHE A 293 16.80 9.38 8.05
CA PHE A 293 16.40 8.06 7.58
C PHE A 293 15.95 7.16 8.74
N ALA A 294 16.75 7.05 9.79
CA ALA A 294 16.43 6.20 10.93
C ALA A 294 15.11 6.62 11.60
N VAL A 295 14.93 7.91 11.87
CA VAL A 295 13.71 8.45 12.50
C VAL A 295 12.50 8.32 11.55
N GLY A 296 12.68 8.64 10.28
CA GLY A 296 11.63 8.54 9.27
C GLY A 296 11.13 7.10 9.10
N ILE A 297 12.04 6.11 9.14
CA ILE A 297 11.70 4.69 9.05
C ILE A 297 10.93 4.21 10.26
N VAL A 298 11.36 4.56 11.47
CA VAL A 298 10.63 4.21 12.71
C VAL A 298 9.20 4.74 12.65
N ASN A 299 9.03 5.97 12.20
CA ASN A 299 7.72 6.60 12.05
C ASN A 299 6.86 5.92 10.97
N THR A 300 7.39 5.69 9.76
CA THR A 300 6.67 4.99 8.68
C THR A 300 6.30 3.57 9.08
N ASN A 301 7.21 2.84 9.74
CA ASN A 301 6.95 1.50 10.23
C ASN A 301 5.88 1.45 11.31
N SER A 302 5.76 2.48 12.13
CA SER A 302 4.68 2.56 13.12
C SER A 302 3.30 2.63 12.45
N LEU A 303 3.18 3.37 11.33
CA LEU A 303 1.96 3.41 10.52
C LEU A 303 1.71 2.06 9.81
N ASN A 304 2.74 1.45 9.25
CA ASN A 304 2.65 0.12 8.63
C ASN A 304 2.26 -0.97 9.65
N ALA A 305 2.79 -0.90 10.88
CA ALA A 305 2.39 -1.80 11.97
C ALA A 305 0.91 -1.63 12.30
N TYR A 306 0.43 -0.39 12.40
CA TYR A 306 -0.98 -0.11 12.66
C TYR A 306 -1.88 -0.75 11.58
N GLY A 307 -1.61 -0.50 10.30
CA GLY A 307 -2.38 -1.07 9.19
C GLY A 307 -2.29 -2.60 9.12
N GLY A 308 -1.10 -3.17 9.25
CA GLY A 308 -0.87 -4.62 9.23
C GLY A 308 -1.56 -5.34 10.40
N VAL A 309 -1.50 -4.78 11.60
CA VAL A 309 -2.19 -5.30 12.79
C VAL A 309 -3.70 -5.22 12.62
N LEU A 310 -4.23 -4.10 12.09
CA LEU A 310 -5.64 -3.93 11.84
C LEU A 310 -6.17 -4.95 10.83
N CYS A 311 -5.46 -5.16 9.72
CA CYS A 311 -5.81 -6.20 8.74
C CYS A 311 -5.78 -7.61 9.36
N THR A 312 -4.76 -7.91 10.20
CA THR A 312 -4.65 -9.20 10.89
C THR A 312 -5.81 -9.42 11.87
N ILE A 313 -6.22 -8.38 12.61
CA ILE A 313 -7.37 -8.43 13.51
C ILE A 313 -8.66 -8.63 12.72
N THR A 314 -8.82 -7.96 11.59
CA THR A 314 -9.99 -8.11 10.70
C THR A 314 -10.15 -9.56 10.22
N VAL A 315 -9.04 -10.23 9.89
CA VAL A 315 -9.06 -11.68 9.59
C VAL A 315 -9.55 -12.48 10.79
N GLY A 316 -9.05 -12.21 12.00
CA GLY A 316 -9.47 -12.88 13.22
C GLY A 316 -10.97 -12.71 13.53
N GLN A 317 -11.51 -11.53 13.30
CA GLN A 317 -12.94 -11.23 13.50
C GLN A 317 -13.86 -11.99 12.54
N ASN A 318 -13.40 -12.33 11.34
CA ASN A 318 -14.18 -13.18 10.42
C ASN A 318 -14.46 -14.57 10.98
N PHE A 319 -13.62 -15.06 11.91
CA PHE A 319 -13.83 -16.35 12.59
C PHE A 319 -14.53 -16.21 13.94
N ARG A 320 -14.44 -15.03 14.58
CA ARG A 320 -15.05 -14.74 15.89
C ARG A 320 -15.63 -13.33 15.88
N GLU A 321 -16.87 -13.18 15.44
CA GLU A 321 -17.57 -11.89 15.26
C GLU A 321 -17.53 -10.95 16.47
N LYS A 322 -17.67 -11.51 17.68
CA LYS A 322 -17.67 -10.75 18.94
C LYS A 322 -16.26 -10.51 19.50
N TRP A 323 -15.23 -10.90 18.75
CA TRP A 323 -13.86 -10.69 19.20
C TRP A 323 -13.42 -9.24 18.96
N LEU A 324 -13.59 -8.41 19.97
CA LEU A 324 -13.02 -7.06 20.01
C LEU A 324 -11.73 -7.12 20.85
N PRO A 325 -10.55 -7.17 20.21
CA PRO A 325 -9.30 -7.30 20.93
C PRO A 325 -9.05 -6.05 21.79
N LYS A 326 -8.93 -6.26 23.10
CA LYS A 326 -8.50 -5.22 24.04
C LYS A 326 -7.05 -4.83 23.77
N ALA A 327 -6.59 -3.71 24.34
CA ALA A 327 -5.23 -3.16 24.11
C ALA A 327 -4.12 -4.21 24.24
N ARG A 328 -4.17 -5.10 25.26
CA ARG A 328 -3.19 -6.18 25.44
C ARG A 328 -3.13 -7.17 24.26
N ALA A 329 -4.27 -7.53 23.70
CA ALA A 329 -4.32 -8.43 22.54
C ALA A 329 -3.79 -7.73 21.28
N ARG A 330 -4.09 -6.43 21.11
CA ARG A 330 -3.52 -5.62 20.00
C ARG A 330 -2.01 -5.54 20.10
N ILE A 331 -1.45 -5.31 21.28
CA ILE A 331 0.01 -5.30 21.51
C ILE A 331 0.61 -6.67 21.21
N ALA A 332 -0.03 -7.76 21.62
CA ALA A 332 0.44 -9.12 21.32
C ALA A 332 0.48 -9.39 19.82
N VAL A 333 -0.57 -9.03 19.07
CA VAL A 333 -0.61 -9.16 17.61
C VAL A 333 0.48 -8.29 16.97
N ALA A 334 0.67 -7.05 17.43
CA ALA A 334 1.73 -6.17 16.94
C ALA A 334 3.13 -6.75 17.20
N THR A 335 3.35 -7.31 18.37
CA THR A 335 4.64 -7.94 18.72
C THR A 335 4.94 -9.15 17.83
N VAL A 336 3.96 -10.01 17.58
CA VAL A 336 4.10 -11.16 16.67
C VAL A 336 4.34 -10.68 15.23
N PHE A 337 3.55 -9.70 14.75
CA PHE A 337 3.70 -9.12 13.43
C PHE A 337 5.12 -8.55 13.23
N ILE A 338 5.58 -7.71 14.17
CA ILE A 338 6.91 -7.10 14.09
C ILE A 338 8.01 -8.16 14.25
N GLY A 339 7.80 -9.20 15.06
CA GLY A 339 8.73 -10.33 15.19
C GLY A 339 8.92 -11.07 13.85
N ILE A 340 7.86 -11.31 13.11
CA ILE A 340 7.92 -11.91 11.76
C ILE A 340 8.70 -10.99 10.81
N CYS A 341 8.39 -9.69 10.83
CA CYS A 341 9.08 -8.70 10.00
C CYS A 341 10.57 -8.60 10.34
N LEU A 342 10.92 -8.63 11.64
CA LEU A 342 12.31 -8.60 12.12
C LEU A 342 13.09 -9.83 11.66
N PHE A 343 12.49 -11.01 11.77
CA PHE A 343 13.10 -12.25 11.28
C PHE A 343 13.36 -12.15 9.76
N GLY A 344 12.38 -11.74 8.97
CA GLY A 344 12.55 -11.52 7.53
C GLY A 344 13.63 -10.50 7.21
N ALA A 345 13.67 -9.36 7.91
CA ALA A 345 14.68 -8.32 7.71
C ALA A 345 16.10 -8.83 7.98
N ILE A 346 16.31 -9.60 9.04
CA ILE A 346 17.63 -10.18 9.38
C ILE A 346 18.06 -11.21 8.34
N VAL A 347 17.14 -12.08 7.87
CA VAL A 347 17.45 -13.13 6.88
C VAL A 347 17.84 -12.52 5.54
N TYR A 348 17.12 -11.48 5.07
CA TYR A 348 17.30 -10.95 3.72
C TYR A 348 18.16 -9.69 3.65
N GLN A 349 18.72 -9.20 4.74
CA GLN A 349 19.48 -7.95 4.75
C GLN A 349 20.69 -7.93 3.79
N THR A 350 21.35 -9.06 3.61
CA THR A 350 22.54 -9.19 2.72
C THR A 350 22.17 -9.20 1.25
N THR A 351 20.95 -9.64 0.93
CA THR A 351 20.38 -9.67 -0.43
C THR A 351 19.23 -8.67 -0.59
N PHE A 352 19.22 -7.64 0.25
CA PHE A 352 18.08 -6.73 0.41
C PHE A 352 17.53 -6.21 -0.92
N LEU A 353 18.39 -5.66 -1.77
CA LEU A 353 17.94 -5.00 -3.00
C LEU A 353 17.25 -6.00 -3.96
N THR A 354 17.81 -7.21 -4.12
CA THR A 354 17.22 -8.27 -4.93
C THR A 354 15.93 -8.80 -4.31
N SER A 355 15.91 -8.99 -2.99
CA SER A 355 14.73 -9.48 -2.28
C SER A 355 13.59 -8.47 -2.32
N TYR A 356 13.92 -7.19 -2.18
CA TYR A 356 12.94 -6.10 -2.30
C TYR A 356 12.40 -5.99 -3.73
N PHE A 357 13.25 -6.11 -4.74
CA PHE A 357 12.84 -6.14 -6.14
C PHE A 357 11.86 -7.28 -6.42
N ASN A 358 12.16 -8.51 -5.95
CA ASN A 358 11.26 -9.65 -6.10
C ASN A 358 9.94 -9.45 -5.32
N LEU A 359 9.98 -8.84 -4.13
CA LEU A 359 8.76 -8.49 -3.39
C LEU A 359 7.85 -7.59 -4.23
N LEU A 360 8.41 -6.56 -4.87
CA LEU A 360 7.63 -5.66 -5.73
C LEU A 360 6.99 -6.44 -6.89
N LEU A 361 7.71 -7.33 -7.55
CA LEU A 361 7.16 -8.14 -8.64
C LEU A 361 6.03 -9.07 -8.17
N VAL A 362 6.23 -9.79 -7.05
CA VAL A 362 5.19 -10.65 -6.48
C VAL A 362 3.93 -9.86 -6.10
N LEU A 363 4.11 -8.68 -5.52
CA LEU A 363 2.97 -7.81 -5.20
C LEU A 363 2.24 -7.32 -6.46
N LEU A 364 2.95 -7.04 -7.56
CA LEU A 364 2.34 -6.69 -8.83
C LEU A 364 1.37 -7.79 -9.28
N TYR A 365 1.84 -9.04 -9.29
CA TYR A 365 1.04 -10.19 -9.72
C TYR A 365 -0.18 -10.45 -8.81
N LEU A 366 -0.08 -10.18 -7.52
CA LEU A 366 -1.18 -10.38 -6.59
C LEU A 366 -2.19 -9.23 -6.58
N LEU A 367 -1.73 -7.98 -6.73
CA LEU A 367 -2.59 -6.80 -6.56
C LEU A 367 -3.30 -6.37 -7.85
N VAL A 368 -2.76 -6.66 -9.03
CA VAL A 368 -3.38 -6.27 -10.30
C VAL A 368 -4.73 -6.96 -10.52
N PRO A 369 -4.86 -8.30 -10.39
CA PRO A 369 -6.17 -8.96 -10.53
C PRO A 369 -7.20 -8.43 -9.51
N TRP A 370 -6.80 -8.18 -8.27
CA TRP A 370 -7.68 -7.60 -7.25
C TRP A 370 -8.12 -6.19 -7.63
N THR A 371 -7.20 -5.33 -8.07
CA THR A 371 -7.48 -3.96 -8.50
C THR A 371 -8.53 -3.95 -9.62
N VAL A 372 -8.35 -4.82 -10.63
CA VAL A 372 -9.29 -4.93 -11.76
C VAL A 372 -10.69 -5.32 -11.28
N ILE A 373 -10.78 -6.37 -10.46
CA ILE A 373 -12.06 -6.85 -9.91
C ILE A 373 -12.75 -5.73 -9.11
N ASN A 374 -12.03 -5.06 -8.21
CA ASN A 374 -12.60 -4.02 -7.38
C ASN A 374 -13.11 -2.83 -8.21
N LEU A 375 -12.30 -2.33 -9.15
CA LEU A 375 -12.67 -1.16 -9.95
C LEU A 375 -13.85 -1.43 -10.90
N ILE A 376 -13.88 -2.59 -11.55
CA ILE A 376 -15.01 -2.97 -12.41
C ILE A 376 -16.28 -3.13 -11.57
N ASP A 377 -16.18 -3.79 -10.42
CA ASP A 377 -17.32 -3.98 -9.52
C ASP A 377 -17.88 -2.64 -9.04
N PHE A 378 -17.00 -1.76 -8.57
CA PHE A 378 -17.42 -0.49 -8.01
C PHE A 378 -17.96 0.49 -9.07
N TYR A 379 -17.22 0.72 -10.16
CA TYR A 379 -17.57 1.78 -11.11
C TYR A 379 -18.55 1.35 -12.18
N ILE A 380 -18.49 0.09 -12.62
CA ILE A 380 -19.25 -0.38 -13.77
C ILE A 380 -20.49 -1.18 -13.33
N ILE A 381 -20.32 -2.17 -12.46
CA ILE A 381 -21.41 -3.07 -12.06
C ILE A 381 -22.33 -2.40 -11.05
N ASN A 382 -21.82 -2.02 -9.88
CA ASN A 382 -22.63 -1.50 -8.77
C ASN A 382 -22.74 0.03 -8.77
N ARG A 383 -21.87 0.73 -9.49
CA ARG A 383 -21.83 2.20 -9.57
C ARG A 383 -21.82 2.88 -8.19
N GLY A 384 -21.04 2.28 -7.27
CA GLY A 384 -20.90 2.73 -5.90
C GLY A 384 -22.12 2.46 -5.00
N ASN A 385 -23.10 1.72 -5.44
CA ASN A 385 -24.29 1.37 -4.67
C ASN A 385 -24.12 -0.01 -4.04
N TYR A 386 -23.73 0.00 -2.76
CA TYR A 386 -23.55 -1.20 -1.95
C TYR A 386 -24.48 -1.15 -0.73
N ASN A 387 -24.99 -2.31 -0.34
CA ASN A 387 -25.64 -2.47 0.95
C ASN A 387 -24.56 -2.61 2.04
N VAL A 388 -24.08 -1.46 2.54
CA VAL A 388 -22.99 -1.42 3.51
C VAL A 388 -23.29 -2.23 4.77
N PRO A 389 -24.50 -2.18 5.39
CA PRO A 389 -24.83 -3.03 6.53
C PRO A 389 -24.63 -4.54 6.28
N SER A 390 -24.89 -5.03 5.06
CA SER A 390 -24.71 -6.44 4.70
C SER A 390 -23.23 -6.87 4.72
N LEU A 391 -22.28 -5.96 4.52
CA LEU A 391 -20.84 -6.25 4.57
C LEU A 391 -20.35 -6.62 5.98
N PHE A 392 -21.09 -6.23 7.02
CA PHE A 392 -20.76 -6.48 8.41
C PHE A 392 -21.49 -7.69 9.00
N ARG A 393 -22.38 -8.31 8.24
CA ARG A 393 -23.10 -9.52 8.68
C ARG A 393 -22.20 -10.75 8.58
N ALA A 394 -22.27 -11.61 9.56
CA ALA A 394 -21.51 -12.86 9.60
C ALA A 394 -21.89 -13.87 8.52
N ASP A 395 -23.19 -13.90 8.20
CA ASP A 395 -23.71 -14.70 7.08
C ASP A 395 -23.37 -14.12 5.72
N GLY A 396 -22.81 -12.89 5.68
CA GLY A 396 -22.47 -12.14 4.49
C GLY A 396 -23.63 -11.39 3.85
N GLY A 397 -24.86 -11.48 4.43
CA GLY A 397 -26.04 -10.82 3.88
C GLY A 397 -26.24 -11.16 2.40
N GLU A 398 -26.50 -10.14 1.58
CA GLU A 398 -26.69 -10.32 0.12
C GLU A 398 -25.41 -10.69 -0.65
N TYR A 399 -24.23 -10.51 -0.06
CA TYR A 399 -22.95 -10.87 -0.69
C TYR A 399 -22.53 -12.31 -0.40
N GLY A 400 -23.09 -12.93 0.64
CA GLY A 400 -22.79 -14.27 1.09
C GLY A 400 -21.43 -14.41 1.78
N ARG A 401 -21.13 -15.61 2.27
CA ARG A 401 -19.85 -15.90 2.94
C ARG A 401 -18.71 -16.09 1.94
N PHE A 402 -18.97 -16.72 0.81
CA PHE A 402 -18.01 -16.98 -0.27
C PHE A 402 -18.63 -16.65 -1.62
N ASN A 403 -17.94 -15.87 -2.42
CA ASN A 403 -18.21 -15.71 -3.84
C ASN A 403 -17.16 -16.51 -4.63
N TRP A 404 -17.41 -17.79 -4.81
CA TRP A 404 -16.48 -18.70 -5.46
C TRP A 404 -16.13 -18.28 -6.89
N GLY A 405 -17.08 -17.70 -7.64
CA GLY A 405 -16.80 -17.21 -8.98
C GLY A 405 -15.76 -16.09 -8.98
N THR A 406 -15.88 -15.10 -8.09
CA THR A 406 -14.87 -14.04 -7.96
C THR A 406 -13.52 -14.60 -7.49
N ILE A 407 -13.51 -15.53 -6.53
CA ILE A 407 -12.28 -16.18 -6.05
C ILE A 407 -11.59 -16.91 -7.20
N LEU A 408 -12.34 -17.69 -7.99
CA LEU A 408 -11.77 -18.40 -9.15
C LEU A 408 -11.26 -17.45 -10.22
N ILE A 409 -11.96 -16.33 -10.47
CA ILE A 409 -11.51 -15.31 -11.43
C ILE A 409 -10.22 -14.63 -10.95
N TYR A 410 -10.09 -14.36 -9.64
CA TYR A 410 -8.87 -13.83 -9.05
C TYR A 410 -7.70 -14.81 -9.22
N LEU A 411 -7.92 -16.09 -8.92
CA LEU A 411 -6.91 -17.15 -9.11
C LEU A 411 -6.58 -17.38 -10.58
N LEU A 412 -7.58 -17.26 -11.48
CA LEU A 412 -7.35 -17.29 -12.92
C LEU A 412 -6.43 -16.12 -13.34
N GLY A 413 -6.69 -14.91 -12.80
CA GLY A 413 -5.84 -13.75 -13.04
C GLY A 413 -4.39 -14.02 -12.71
N PHE A 414 -4.12 -14.53 -11.51
CA PHE A 414 -2.78 -14.96 -11.13
C PHE A 414 -2.22 -16.09 -12.02
N GLY A 415 -3.05 -17.07 -12.37
CA GLY A 415 -2.63 -18.22 -13.21
C GLY A 415 -2.21 -17.81 -14.62
N VAL A 416 -2.95 -16.87 -15.25
CA VAL A 416 -2.63 -16.43 -16.63
C VAL A 416 -1.38 -15.55 -16.69
N GLU A 417 -0.94 -14.99 -15.57
CA GLU A 417 0.30 -14.23 -15.46
C GLU A 417 1.54 -15.13 -15.53
N ILE A 418 1.46 -16.35 -14.99
CA ILE A 418 2.63 -17.25 -14.81
C ILE A 418 3.51 -17.40 -16.07
N PRO A 419 2.98 -17.60 -17.28
CA PRO A 419 3.81 -17.70 -18.48
C PRO A 419 4.59 -16.42 -18.83
N PHE A 420 4.15 -15.26 -18.32
CA PHE A 420 4.65 -13.93 -18.67
C PHE A 420 5.50 -13.28 -17.58
N VAL A 421 5.59 -13.87 -16.39
CA VAL A 421 6.36 -13.30 -15.27
C VAL A 421 7.86 -13.42 -15.53
N ASN A 422 8.62 -12.42 -15.07
CA ASN A 422 10.07 -12.44 -15.06
C ASN A 422 10.60 -11.96 -13.70
N THR A 423 11.03 -12.90 -12.88
CA THR A 423 11.64 -12.66 -11.58
C THR A 423 13.02 -13.27 -11.52
N THR A 424 13.80 -12.95 -10.50
CA THR A 424 15.10 -13.61 -10.28
C THR A 424 14.96 -15.10 -9.89
N LEU A 425 13.75 -15.54 -9.48
CA LEU A 425 13.48 -16.92 -9.06
C LEU A 425 12.85 -17.77 -10.17
N PHE A 426 12.08 -17.14 -11.07
CA PHE A 426 11.35 -17.83 -12.13
C PHE A 426 11.15 -16.91 -13.32
N GLU A 427 11.43 -17.44 -14.51
CA GLU A 427 11.15 -16.79 -15.79
C GLU A 427 10.18 -17.64 -16.59
N GLY A 428 8.99 -17.08 -16.88
CA GLY A 428 7.96 -17.75 -17.67
C GLY A 428 8.38 -17.99 -19.11
N PRO A 429 7.81 -19.01 -19.77
CA PRO A 429 8.21 -19.38 -21.14
C PRO A 429 7.95 -18.26 -22.16
N VAL A 430 6.88 -17.49 -22.00
CA VAL A 430 6.57 -16.36 -22.89
C VAL A 430 7.47 -15.16 -22.59
N ALA A 431 7.72 -14.85 -21.31
CA ALA A 431 8.68 -13.80 -20.93
C ALA A 431 10.05 -14.08 -21.53
N ARG A 432 10.52 -15.33 -21.45
CA ARG A 432 11.78 -15.77 -22.08
C ARG A 432 11.79 -15.57 -23.59
N ALA A 433 10.72 -15.97 -24.29
CA ALA A 433 10.58 -15.76 -25.73
C ALA A 433 10.55 -14.28 -26.11
N MET A 434 10.12 -13.41 -25.18
CA MET A 434 10.08 -11.95 -25.34
C MET A 434 11.34 -11.25 -24.78
N SER A 435 12.47 -11.95 -24.73
CA SER A 435 13.75 -11.41 -24.23
C SER A 435 13.67 -10.88 -22.79
N GLY A 436 12.94 -11.59 -21.93
CA GLY A 436 12.76 -11.24 -20.52
C GLY A 436 11.76 -10.11 -20.25
N THR A 437 10.92 -9.77 -21.24
CA THR A 437 9.88 -8.73 -21.03
C THR A 437 8.74 -9.30 -20.20
N ASP A 438 8.50 -8.67 -19.03
CA ASP A 438 7.35 -8.98 -18.18
C ASP A 438 6.14 -8.14 -18.57
N ILE A 439 5.14 -8.80 -19.14
CA ILE A 439 3.83 -8.20 -19.49
C ILE A 439 2.69 -8.85 -18.71
N SER A 440 3.00 -9.61 -17.65
CA SER A 440 2.02 -10.35 -16.83
C SER A 440 0.87 -9.49 -16.35
N TRP A 441 1.16 -8.31 -15.81
CA TRP A 441 0.17 -7.34 -15.35
C TRP A 441 -0.83 -6.90 -16.43
N LEU A 442 -0.36 -6.75 -17.67
CA LEU A 442 -1.21 -6.39 -18.80
C LEU A 442 -2.11 -7.56 -19.19
N VAL A 443 -1.56 -8.78 -19.18
CA VAL A 443 -2.31 -10.01 -19.45
C VAL A 443 -3.41 -10.20 -18.41
N ALA A 444 -3.10 -10.04 -17.11
CA ALA A 444 -4.11 -10.09 -16.06
C ALA A 444 -5.21 -9.04 -16.28
N LEU A 445 -4.83 -7.80 -16.57
CA LEU A 445 -5.78 -6.72 -16.81
C LEU A 445 -6.70 -7.04 -17.99
N VAL A 446 -6.14 -7.51 -19.11
CA VAL A 446 -6.91 -7.80 -20.34
C VAL A 446 -7.81 -9.04 -20.17
N VAL A 447 -7.36 -10.07 -19.44
CA VAL A 447 -8.13 -11.31 -19.26
C VAL A 447 -9.16 -11.17 -18.13
N VAL A 448 -8.76 -10.65 -16.98
CA VAL A 448 -9.66 -10.55 -15.81
C VAL A 448 -10.79 -9.56 -16.05
N SER A 449 -10.53 -8.46 -16.77
CA SER A 449 -11.54 -7.43 -16.99
C SER A 449 -12.82 -7.95 -17.65
N PRO A 450 -12.80 -8.57 -18.84
CA PRO A 450 -14.01 -9.08 -19.47
C PRO A 450 -14.60 -10.27 -18.70
N VAL A 451 -13.76 -11.18 -18.20
CA VAL A 451 -14.25 -12.35 -17.46
C VAL A 451 -15.03 -11.92 -16.22
N TYR A 452 -14.47 -11.00 -15.42
CA TYR A 452 -15.16 -10.49 -14.25
C TYR A 452 -16.40 -9.67 -14.60
N TYR A 453 -16.33 -8.82 -15.62
CA TYR A 453 -17.45 -8.01 -16.07
C TYR A 453 -18.67 -8.87 -16.40
N PHE A 454 -18.51 -9.88 -17.27
CA PHE A 454 -19.62 -10.74 -17.66
C PHE A 454 -20.13 -11.61 -16.51
N TYR A 455 -19.24 -12.14 -15.68
CA TYR A 455 -19.62 -12.89 -14.47
C TYR A 455 -20.45 -12.03 -13.51
N ALA A 456 -19.97 -10.84 -13.14
CA ALA A 456 -20.65 -9.97 -12.19
C ALA A 456 -21.99 -9.45 -12.72
N LEU A 457 -22.07 -9.18 -14.03
CA LEU A 457 -23.32 -8.77 -14.69
C LEU A 457 -24.37 -9.89 -14.65
N SER A 458 -23.98 -11.14 -14.93
CA SER A 458 -24.89 -12.29 -14.86
C SER A 458 -25.40 -12.54 -13.43
N ARG A 459 -24.48 -12.47 -12.44
CA ARG A 459 -24.84 -12.60 -11.02
C ARG A 459 -25.82 -11.52 -10.56
N ARG A 460 -25.60 -10.27 -10.94
CA ARG A 460 -26.50 -9.17 -10.60
C ARG A 460 -27.90 -9.37 -11.19
N ARG A 461 -28.01 -9.84 -12.43
CA ARG A 461 -29.30 -10.16 -13.06
C ARG A 461 -30.04 -11.27 -12.32
N ALA A 462 -29.34 -12.32 -11.88
CA ALA A 462 -29.95 -13.42 -11.13
C ALA A 462 -30.52 -12.94 -9.78
N LEU A 463 -29.78 -12.14 -9.01
CA LEU A 463 -30.25 -11.57 -7.74
C LEU A 463 -31.47 -10.65 -7.93
N THR A 464 -31.54 -9.90 -9.01
CA THR A 464 -32.68 -9.03 -9.31
C THR A 464 -33.92 -9.84 -9.68
N SER A 465 -33.77 -10.94 -10.43
CA SER A 465 -34.89 -11.83 -10.81
C SER A 465 -35.47 -12.58 -9.61
N GLU A 466 -34.63 -13.06 -8.68
CA GLU A 466 -35.08 -13.74 -7.45
C GLU A 466 -35.90 -12.80 -6.56
N ASN A 467 -35.49 -11.53 -6.42
CA ASN A 467 -36.23 -10.54 -5.65
C ASN A 467 -37.61 -10.20 -6.27
N HIS A 468 -37.75 -10.22 -7.60
CA HIS A 468 -39.04 -10.03 -8.25
C HIS A 468 -39.96 -11.24 -8.10
N VAL A 469 -39.44 -12.45 -8.11
CA VAL A 469 -40.24 -13.67 -7.90
C VAL A 469 -40.68 -13.77 -6.43
N GLY A 470 -39.82 -13.43 -5.46
CA GLY A 470 -40.16 -13.39 -4.05
C GLY A 470 -41.21 -12.35 -3.66
N ALA A 471 -41.19 -11.19 -4.33
CA ALA A 471 -42.19 -10.12 -4.10
C ALA A 471 -43.58 -10.41 -4.71
N GLY A 472 -43.64 -11.31 -5.69
CA GLY A 472 -44.91 -11.71 -6.37
C GLY A 472 -45.75 -12.74 -5.58
N VAL A 473 -45.22 -13.35 -4.52
CA VAL A 473 -45.90 -14.45 -3.76
C VAL A 473 -46.67 -13.95 -2.54
N THR A 474 -46.56 -12.66 -2.16
CA THR A 474 -47.30 -12.10 -1.02
C THR A 474 -48.42 -11.16 -1.45
N SER A 475 -49.39 -11.65 -2.23
CA SER A 475 -50.71 -11.03 -2.29
C SER A 475 -51.61 -11.74 -1.28
N PRO A 476 -52.12 -11.08 -0.24
CA PRO A 476 -53.15 -11.71 0.60
C PRO A 476 -54.44 -11.80 -0.20
N VAL A 477 -54.92 -13.01 -0.39
CA VAL A 477 -56.30 -13.27 -0.79
C VAL A 477 -57.18 -12.74 0.32
N ILE A 478 -57.76 -11.56 0.12
CA ILE A 478 -58.87 -11.08 0.96
C ILE A 478 -60.08 -11.92 0.54
N ALA A 479 -60.43 -12.92 1.34
CA ALA A 479 -61.70 -13.58 1.25
C ALA A 479 -62.77 -12.66 1.85
N SER A 480 -63.77 -12.42 1.05
CA SER A 480 -65.02 -11.73 1.34
C SER A 480 -65.83 -12.34 2.47
#